data_d3bd1fff822701c9efd4df1bfe5c1e23
#
_entry.id   d3bd1fff822701c9efd4df1bfe5c1e23
#
_cell.length_a   1.000
_cell.length_b   1.000
_cell.length_c   1.000
_cell.angle_alpha   90.00
_cell.angle_beta   90.00
_cell.angle_gamma   90.00
#
_symmetry.space_group_name_H-M   'P 1'
#
loop_
_entity.id
_entity.type
_entity.pdbx_description
1 polymer ?
#
loop_
_entity_poly.entity_id
_entity_poly.type
_entity_poly.pdbx_seq_one_letter_code
_entity_poly.pdbx_strand_id
1 'polypeptide(L)'
;MSTTNSSRALYALWGLFWLLMMVVAVEDNRDNAHIHWWEPLVWEGTSCIVATFWLALQRRNAEHWNEHLDYPVRWFTKHLVWLPLVIVSFVAVVYGMRHAVYAMAGEIYEHKAWGFLLFYEGVKLLLFTSLWLGIIFGLESFTLWRQERERLLALQKHLAESQLAQLKAQLQPHFLFNSLNTISALMQVDVERADRLLTRLADLLRASLQTGARAMTSLREELQLLTLYAQIMEERFAGRVALVWNIPDETLDAAVPTMLLQPLLENAFKHGVERSREPVTIRIDAQRFDDVLHVTIHNSGAMLAATPELGIGLRNSRERLALIYGQRASLELAQDEDGVAARLAIPCAQS
;
A
#
# COMPACT_ATOMS: atom_id res chain seq x y z
N MET A 1 10.31 -7.45 17.90
CA MET A 1 10.35 -7.21 19.37
C MET A 1 9.09 -7.67 20.13
N SER A 2 7.98 -8.00 19.49
CA SER A 2 6.72 -8.39 20.16
C SER A 2 6.61 -9.89 20.56
N THR A 3 7.27 -10.79 19.85
CA THR A 3 7.21 -12.24 20.10
C THR A 3 7.86 -12.66 21.41
N THR A 4 8.89 -11.96 21.86
CA THR A 4 9.57 -12.25 23.13
C THR A 4 8.75 -11.86 24.37
N ASN A 5 7.92 -10.82 24.30
CA ASN A 5 7.06 -10.40 25.42
C ASN A 5 5.85 -11.31 25.60
N SER A 6 5.22 -11.77 24.52
CA SER A 6 4.09 -12.70 24.62
C SER A 6 4.52 -14.07 25.14
N SER A 7 5.72 -14.53 24.75
CA SER A 7 6.31 -15.76 25.28
C SER A 7 6.59 -15.70 26.78
N ARG A 8 7.13 -14.58 27.26
CA ARG A 8 7.41 -14.39 28.71
C ARG A 8 6.12 -14.35 29.54
N ALA A 9 5.07 -13.67 29.03
CA ALA A 9 3.78 -13.63 29.69
C ALA A 9 3.15 -15.04 29.79
N LEU A 10 3.27 -15.85 28.74
CA LEU A 10 2.77 -17.22 28.71
C LEU A 10 3.46 -18.11 29.73
N TYR A 11 4.79 -18.04 29.83
CA TYR A 11 5.54 -18.79 30.84
C TYR A 11 5.24 -18.31 32.27
N ALA A 12 5.04 -17.02 32.48
CA ALA A 12 4.65 -16.47 33.76
C ALA A 12 3.26 -16.97 34.20
N LEU A 13 2.29 -16.98 33.28
CA LEU A 13 0.95 -17.54 33.52
C LEU A 13 1.01 -19.04 33.82
N TRP A 14 1.83 -19.80 33.11
CA TRP A 14 2.03 -21.21 33.35
C TRP A 14 2.65 -21.49 34.72
N GLY A 15 3.68 -20.74 35.10
CA GLY A 15 4.30 -20.83 36.43
C GLY A 15 3.32 -20.46 37.56
N LEU A 16 2.56 -19.36 37.36
CA LEU A 16 1.53 -18.94 38.30
C LEU A 16 0.42 -20.02 38.49
N PHE A 17 0.00 -20.62 37.36
CA PHE A 17 -0.98 -21.70 37.40
C PHE A 17 -0.51 -22.89 38.27
N TRP A 18 0.73 -23.36 38.05
CA TRP A 18 1.26 -24.50 38.84
C TRP A 18 1.52 -24.13 40.29
N LEU A 19 1.97 -22.89 40.57
CA LEU A 19 2.08 -22.40 41.94
C LEU A 19 0.72 -22.45 42.67
N LEU A 20 -0.31 -21.98 41.99
CA LEU A 20 -1.69 -22.00 42.53
C LEU A 20 -2.17 -23.44 42.78
N MET A 21 -1.91 -24.37 41.85
CA MET A 21 -2.29 -25.79 42.01
C MET A 21 -1.57 -26.42 43.18
N MET A 22 -0.30 -26.12 43.40
CA MET A 22 0.46 -26.58 44.57
C MET A 22 -0.11 -26.04 45.87
N VAL A 23 -0.46 -24.76 45.93
CA VAL A 23 -1.08 -24.14 47.11
C VAL A 23 -2.41 -24.78 47.42
N VAL A 24 -3.29 -24.99 46.39
CA VAL A 24 -4.58 -25.62 46.53
C VAL A 24 -4.42 -27.08 47.02
N ALA A 25 -3.49 -27.86 46.45
CA ALA A 25 -3.25 -29.24 46.87
C ALA A 25 -2.77 -29.35 48.31
N VAL A 26 -1.93 -28.44 48.77
CA VAL A 26 -1.45 -28.39 50.17
C VAL A 26 -2.62 -28.02 51.10
N GLU A 27 -3.41 -27.02 50.75
CA GLU A 27 -4.52 -26.56 51.61
C GLU A 27 -5.65 -27.62 51.70
N ASP A 28 -5.99 -28.28 50.58
CA ASP A 28 -7.02 -29.32 50.52
C ASP A 28 -6.67 -30.54 51.36
N ASN A 29 -5.39 -30.80 51.59
CA ASN A 29 -4.92 -31.94 52.36
C ASN A 29 -4.38 -31.55 53.77
N ARG A 30 -4.49 -30.29 54.19
CA ARG A 30 -3.93 -29.77 55.43
C ARG A 30 -4.47 -30.46 56.68
N ASP A 31 -5.75 -30.72 56.69
CA ASP A 31 -6.45 -31.30 57.84
C ASP A 31 -6.49 -32.84 57.84
N ASN A 32 -5.86 -33.47 56.80
CA ASN A 32 -5.83 -34.92 56.68
C ASN A 32 -4.62 -35.51 57.42
N ALA A 33 -4.84 -36.00 58.63
CA ALA A 33 -3.79 -36.56 59.50
C ALA A 33 -3.04 -37.78 58.92
N HIS A 34 -3.55 -38.38 57.84
CA HIS A 34 -2.93 -39.55 57.20
C HIS A 34 -2.04 -39.17 56.01
N ILE A 35 -1.96 -37.88 55.64
CA ILE A 35 -1.15 -37.41 54.53
C ILE A 35 0.03 -36.55 55.03
N HIS A 36 1.25 -36.92 54.69
CA HIS A 36 2.40 -36.12 55.01
C HIS A 36 2.42 -34.80 54.23
N TRP A 37 2.92 -33.73 54.83
CA TRP A 37 2.94 -32.38 54.22
C TRP A 37 3.67 -32.30 52.86
N TRP A 38 4.58 -33.23 52.59
CA TRP A 38 5.35 -33.28 51.32
C TRP A 38 4.59 -34.00 50.18
N GLU A 39 3.62 -34.87 50.47
CA GLU A 39 2.92 -35.69 49.48
C GLU A 39 2.16 -34.86 48.46
N PRO A 40 1.36 -33.83 48.82
CA PRO A 40 0.70 -32.96 47.84
C PRO A 40 1.70 -32.24 46.91
N LEU A 41 2.85 -31.86 47.42
CA LEU A 41 3.92 -31.23 46.60
C LEU A 41 4.50 -32.23 45.59
N VAL A 42 4.68 -33.49 45.95
CA VAL A 42 5.11 -34.54 45.02
C VAL A 42 4.07 -34.82 43.96
N TRP A 43 2.78 -34.86 44.34
CA TRP A 43 1.70 -35.10 43.38
C TRP A 43 1.63 -34.00 42.31
N GLU A 44 1.58 -32.75 42.71
CA GLU A 44 1.50 -31.66 41.78
C GLU A 44 2.85 -31.38 41.08
N GLY A 45 3.97 -31.53 41.79
CA GLY A 45 5.32 -31.31 41.22
C GLY A 45 5.63 -32.32 40.12
N THR A 46 5.33 -33.60 40.28
CA THR A 46 5.53 -34.61 39.22
C THR A 46 4.65 -34.33 38.02
N SER A 47 3.37 -33.95 38.23
CA SER A 47 2.46 -33.56 37.17
C SER A 47 2.94 -32.31 36.42
N CYS A 48 3.44 -31.30 37.17
CA CYS A 48 4.01 -30.07 36.61
C CYS A 48 5.20 -30.33 35.65
N ILE A 49 6.14 -31.15 36.12
CA ILE A 49 7.36 -31.46 35.34
C ILE A 49 6.98 -32.14 34.02
N VAL A 50 6.14 -33.19 34.10
CA VAL A 50 5.77 -33.96 32.89
C VAL A 50 4.88 -33.15 31.96
N ALA A 51 3.91 -32.40 32.47
CA ALA A 51 3.05 -31.53 31.67
C ALA A 51 3.88 -30.40 30.97
N THR A 52 4.82 -29.81 31.69
CA THR A 52 5.71 -28.78 31.12
C THR A 52 6.59 -29.32 30.01
N PHE A 53 7.12 -30.54 30.16
CA PHE A 53 7.88 -31.24 29.14
C PHE A 53 7.03 -31.44 27.86
N TRP A 54 5.83 -31.97 28.00
CA TRP A 54 4.95 -32.18 26.87
C TRP A 54 4.51 -30.89 26.21
N LEU A 55 4.23 -29.85 26.98
CA LEU A 55 3.91 -28.53 26.45
C LEU A 55 5.07 -27.94 25.65
N ALA A 56 6.29 -28.04 26.15
CA ALA A 56 7.49 -27.57 25.45
C ALA A 56 7.69 -28.31 24.12
N LEU A 57 7.47 -29.64 24.13
CA LEU A 57 7.56 -30.47 22.93
C LEU A 57 6.47 -30.10 21.89
N GLN A 58 5.22 -29.92 22.33
CA GLN A 58 4.13 -29.49 21.47
C GLN A 58 4.41 -28.11 20.87
N ARG A 59 4.92 -27.16 21.64
CA ARG A 59 5.25 -25.82 21.17
C ARG A 59 6.34 -25.83 20.12
N ARG A 60 7.39 -26.63 20.31
CA ARG A 60 8.47 -26.81 19.32
C ARG A 60 7.93 -27.34 17.97
N ASN A 61 6.97 -28.24 18.03
CA ASN A 61 6.32 -28.77 16.83
C ASN A 61 5.30 -27.79 16.21
N ALA A 62 4.63 -26.96 17.03
CA ALA A 62 3.65 -25.98 16.57
C ALA A 62 4.27 -24.90 15.68
N GLU A 63 5.50 -24.50 15.91
CA GLU A 63 6.21 -23.54 15.06
C GLU A 63 6.30 -23.99 13.59
N HIS A 64 6.33 -25.30 13.33
CA HIS A 64 6.32 -25.88 11.96
C HIS A 64 4.90 -25.96 11.36
N TRP A 65 3.84 -25.65 12.11
CA TRP A 65 2.45 -25.85 11.71
C TRP A 65 1.66 -24.55 11.55
N ASN A 66 2.32 -23.42 11.66
CA ASN A 66 1.73 -22.09 11.47
C ASN A 66 1.11 -21.88 10.08
N GLU A 67 1.54 -22.66 9.09
CA GLU A 67 0.94 -22.68 7.74
C GLU A 67 -0.55 -23.09 7.71
N HIS A 68 -1.09 -23.63 8.81
CA HIS A 68 -2.45 -24.18 8.90
C HIS A 68 -3.39 -23.35 9.77
N LEU A 69 -2.99 -22.17 10.23
CA LEU A 69 -3.83 -21.30 11.06
C LEU A 69 -5.09 -20.83 10.32
N ASP A 70 -5.07 -20.78 8.99
CA ASP A 70 -6.24 -20.49 8.16
C ASP A 70 -7.29 -21.62 8.19
N TYR A 71 -6.92 -22.82 8.67
CA TYR A 71 -7.78 -23.99 8.74
C TYR A 71 -7.87 -24.54 10.19
N PRO A 72 -8.68 -23.94 11.07
CA PRO A 72 -8.72 -24.27 12.50
C PRO A 72 -8.89 -25.75 12.78
N VAL A 73 -9.79 -26.42 12.08
CA VAL A 73 -10.06 -27.85 12.27
C VAL A 73 -8.80 -28.69 12.01
N ARG A 74 -8.05 -28.40 10.95
CA ARG A 74 -6.80 -29.13 10.65
C ARG A 74 -5.72 -28.85 11.67
N TRP A 75 -5.64 -27.62 12.15
CA TRP A 75 -4.68 -27.22 13.18
C TRP A 75 -4.96 -27.99 14.49
N PHE A 76 -6.20 -27.98 14.98
CA PHE A 76 -6.57 -28.70 16.20
C PHE A 76 -6.44 -30.23 16.06
N THR A 77 -6.86 -30.83 14.96
CA THR A 77 -6.75 -32.28 14.76
C THR A 77 -5.30 -32.75 14.75
N LYS A 78 -4.37 -32.02 14.16
CA LYS A 78 -2.94 -32.37 14.20
C LYS A 78 -2.38 -32.40 15.61
N HIS A 79 -2.80 -31.50 16.48
CA HIS A 79 -2.36 -31.46 17.87
C HIS A 79 -3.04 -32.54 18.72
N LEU A 80 -4.33 -32.77 18.51
CA LEU A 80 -5.11 -33.72 19.31
C LEU A 80 -4.85 -35.21 18.96
N VAL A 81 -4.36 -35.47 17.75
CA VAL A 81 -4.03 -36.86 17.33
C VAL A 81 -2.98 -37.53 18.23
N TRP A 82 -2.08 -36.71 18.82
CA TRP A 82 -1.05 -37.17 19.75
C TRP A 82 -1.54 -37.36 21.19
N LEU A 83 -2.75 -36.88 21.49
CA LEU A 83 -3.27 -36.86 22.86
C LEU A 83 -3.33 -38.26 23.53
N PRO A 84 -3.72 -39.36 22.85
CA PRO A 84 -3.68 -40.68 23.47
C PRO A 84 -2.28 -41.11 23.91
N LEU A 85 -1.27 -40.84 23.10
CA LEU A 85 0.13 -41.10 23.46
C LEU A 85 0.57 -40.25 24.64
N VAL A 86 0.17 -38.96 24.66
CA VAL A 86 0.46 -38.04 25.76
C VAL A 86 -0.17 -38.55 27.06
N ILE A 87 -1.43 -39.00 27.05
CA ILE A 87 -2.13 -39.50 28.22
C ILE A 87 -1.42 -40.73 28.79
N VAL A 88 -1.14 -41.74 27.96
CA VAL A 88 -0.49 -42.96 28.39
C VAL A 88 0.90 -42.71 28.96
N SER A 89 1.71 -41.90 28.23
CA SER A 89 3.07 -41.57 28.69
C SER A 89 3.05 -40.69 29.95
N PHE A 90 2.13 -39.75 30.07
CA PHE A 90 1.95 -38.90 31.23
C PHE A 90 1.66 -39.75 32.47
N VAL A 91 0.65 -40.63 32.42
CA VAL A 91 0.30 -41.51 33.54
C VAL A 91 1.49 -42.42 33.90
N ALA A 92 2.12 -43.07 32.93
CA ALA A 92 3.24 -43.95 33.16
C ALA A 92 4.42 -43.24 33.87
N VAL A 93 4.80 -42.04 33.39
CA VAL A 93 5.93 -41.30 33.94
C VAL A 93 5.59 -40.69 35.29
N VAL A 94 4.45 -40.01 35.44
CA VAL A 94 4.04 -39.36 36.67
C VAL A 94 3.90 -40.38 37.82
N TYR A 95 3.19 -41.48 37.58
CA TYR A 95 2.99 -42.50 38.62
C TYR A 95 4.28 -43.29 38.87
N GLY A 96 5.13 -43.52 37.87
CA GLY A 96 6.46 -44.06 38.07
C GLY A 96 7.34 -43.18 38.96
N MET A 97 7.33 -41.84 38.72
CA MET A 97 8.04 -40.90 39.61
C MET A 97 7.48 -40.89 41.03
N ARG A 98 6.17 -40.94 41.23
CA ARG A 98 5.53 -41.00 42.55
C ARG A 98 5.93 -42.27 43.28
N HIS A 99 5.86 -43.45 42.67
CA HIS A 99 6.32 -44.69 43.23
C HIS A 99 7.77 -44.65 43.64
N ALA A 100 8.65 -44.07 42.83
CA ALA A 100 10.08 -43.94 43.14
C ALA A 100 10.31 -43.04 44.38
N VAL A 101 9.61 -41.88 44.43
CA VAL A 101 9.76 -40.94 45.57
C VAL A 101 9.26 -41.60 46.89
N TYR A 102 8.11 -42.26 46.86
CA TYR A 102 7.58 -42.94 48.04
C TYR A 102 8.45 -44.11 48.49
N ALA A 103 9.01 -44.89 47.55
CA ALA A 103 9.97 -45.94 47.88
C ALA A 103 11.24 -45.41 48.53
N MET A 104 11.74 -44.22 48.09
CA MET A 104 12.85 -43.56 48.74
C MET A 104 12.54 -43.06 50.16
N ALA A 105 11.27 -42.69 50.40
CA ALA A 105 10.78 -42.33 51.73
C ALA A 105 10.49 -43.53 52.62
N GLY A 106 10.61 -44.76 52.11
CA GLY A 106 10.27 -45.99 52.83
C GLY A 106 8.80 -46.30 52.95
N GLU A 107 7.97 -45.67 52.09
CA GLU A 107 6.52 -45.78 52.08
C GLU A 107 6.01 -46.41 50.76
N ILE A 108 4.77 -46.89 50.79
CA ILE A 108 4.11 -47.48 49.61
C ILE A 108 3.13 -46.46 49.07
N TYR A 109 3.28 -46.13 47.79
CA TYR A 109 2.32 -45.28 47.10
C TYR A 109 1.07 -46.09 46.71
N GLU A 110 -0.05 -45.85 47.39
CA GLU A 110 -1.33 -46.45 47.07
C GLU A 110 -2.08 -45.60 46.05
N HIS A 111 -2.63 -46.21 45.03
CA HIS A 111 -3.42 -45.55 44.01
C HIS A 111 -4.65 -46.38 43.60
N LYS A 112 -5.62 -45.71 42.98
CA LYS A 112 -6.82 -46.38 42.42
C LYS A 112 -6.44 -47.26 41.22
N ALA A 113 -7.37 -48.13 40.80
CA ALA A 113 -7.15 -49.01 39.64
C ALA A 113 -6.69 -48.24 38.40
N TRP A 114 -5.75 -48.80 37.67
CA TRP A 114 -5.12 -48.15 36.48
C TRP A 114 -6.14 -47.67 35.43
N GLY A 115 -7.26 -48.41 35.21
CA GLY A 115 -8.30 -47.97 34.28
C GLY A 115 -8.98 -46.68 34.70
N PHE A 116 -9.22 -46.52 36.04
CA PHE A 116 -9.78 -45.28 36.58
C PHE A 116 -8.78 -44.14 36.47
N LEU A 117 -7.50 -44.37 36.72
CA LEU A 117 -6.46 -43.36 36.61
C LEU A 117 -6.30 -42.87 35.18
N LEU A 118 -6.26 -43.78 34.21
CA LEU A 118 -6.18 -43.41 32.78
C LEU A 118 -7.37 -42.57 32.35
N PHE A 119 -8.57 -42.94 32.81
CA PHE A 119 -9.78 -42.16 32.51
C PHE A 119 -9.73 -40.76 33.14
N TYR A 120 -9.44 -40.68 34.44
CA TYR A 120 -9.41 -39.43 35.20
C TYR A 120 -8.36 -38.47 34.71
N GLU A 121 -7.12 -38.94 34.58
CA GLU A 121 -6.01 -38.12 34.05
C GLU A 121 -6.21 -37.80 32.56
N GLY A 122 -6.82 -38.74 31.81
CA GLY A 122 -7.15 -38.49 30.40
C GLY A 122 -8.15 -37.36 30.21
N VAL A 123 -9.21 -37.30 31.01
CA VAL A 123 -10.18 -36.19 30.97
C VAL A 123 -9.53 -34.87 31.38
N LYS A 124 -8.71 -34.88 32.45
CA LYS A 124 -7.96 -33.70 32.89
C LYS A 124 -7.04 -33.18 31.75
N LEU A 125 -6.22 -34.06 31.20
CA LEU A 125 -5.29 -33.70 30.13
C LEU A 125 -6.01 -33.21 28.86
N LEU A 126 -7.15 -33.83 28.51
CA LEU A 126 -7.97 -33.38 27.39
C LEU A 126 -8.45 -31.94 27.60
N LEU A 127 -9.02 -31.64 28.76
CA LEU A 127 -9.51 -30.29 29.08
C LEU A 127 -8.36 -29.26 29.08
N PHE A 128 -7.25 -29.58 29.75
CA PHE A 128 -6.09 -28.71 29.80
C PHE A 128 -5.47 -28.47 28.46
N THR A 129 -5.23 -29.53 27.69
CA THR A 129 -4.62 -29.42 26.36
C THR A 129 -5.54 -28.65 25.43
N SER A 130 -6.84 -28.88 25.46
CA SER A 130 -7.79 -28.14 24.62
C SER A 130 -7.83 -26.65 24.96
N LEU A 131 -7.88 -26.32 26.27
CA LEU A 131 -7.84 -24.92 26.72
C LEU A 131 -6.54 -24.23 26.29
N TRP A 132 -5.40 -24.90 26.49
CA TRP A 132 -4.09 -24.36 26.16
C TRP A 132 -3.88 -24.19 24.67
N LEU A 133 -4.29 -25.18 23.86
CA LEU A 133 -4.30 -25.07 22.40
C LEU A 133 -5.20 -23.92 21.93
N GLY A 134 -6.36 -23.73 22.56
CA GLY A 134 -7.23 -22.60 22.27
C GLY A 134 -6.57 -21.25 22.52
N ILE A 135 -5.85 -21.11 23.63
CA ILE A 135 -5.08 -19.90 23.95
C ILE A 135 -3.96 -19.66 22.93
N ILE A 136 -3.17 -20.70 22.62
CA ILE A 136 -2.08 -20.58 21.62
C ILE A 136 -2.65 -20.20 20.26
N PHE A 137 -3.67 -20.90 19.78
CA PHE A 137 -4.32 -20.61 18.51
C PHE A 137 -4.86 -19.16 18.45
N GLY A 138 -5.51 -18.71 19.52
CA GLY A 138 -6.02 -17.34 19.61
C GLY A 138 -4.93 -16.28 19.54
N LEU A 139 -3.83 -16.48 20.26
CA LEU A 139 -2.70 -15.55 20.26
C LEU A 139 -1.99 -15.51 18.89
N GLU A 140 -1.76 -16.66 18.27
CA GLU A 140 -1.10 -16.73 16.96
C GLU A 140 -2.00 -16.17 15.86
N SER A 141 -3.30 -16.53 15.84
CA SER A 141 -4.26 -15.96 14.89
C SER A 141 -4.39 -14.45 15.04
N PHE A 142 -4.41 -13.94 16.28
CA PHE A 142 -4.47 -12.50 16.53
C PHE A 142 -3.22 -11.78 16.03
N THR A 143 -2.02 -12.35 16.21
CA THR A 143 -0.78 -11.74 15.74
C THR A 143 -0.71 -11.71 14.22
N LEU A 144 -1.12 -12.78 13.53
CA LEU A 144 -1.20 -12.82 12.07
C LEU A 144 -2.23 -11.82 11.53
N TRP A 145 -3.44 -11.80 12.12
CA TRP A 145 -4.48 -10.85 11.72
C TRP A 145 -4.01 -9.39 11.87
N ARG A 146 -3.30 -9.09 12.97
CA ARG A 146 -2.73 -7.76 13.21
C ARG A 146 -1.68 -7.38 12.16
N GLN A 147 -0.77 -8.31 11.83
CA GLN A 147 0.26 -8.09 10.81
C GLN A 147 -0.36 -7.83 9.44
N GLU A 148 -1.36 -8.63 9.05
CA GLU A 148 -2.04 -8.45 7.77
C GLU A 148 -2.80 -7.11 7.71
N ARG A 149 -3.45 -6.72 8.81
CA ARG A 149 -4.11 -5.42 8.91
C ARG A 149 -3.12 -4.25 8.79
N GLU A 150 -1.97 -4.32 9.46
CA GLU A 150 -0.91 -3.30 9.36
C GLU A 150 -0.38 -3.22 7.92
N ARG A 151 -0.22 -4.35 7.24
CA ARG A 151 0.19 -4.42 5.83
C ARG A 151 -0.83 -3.77 4.90
N LEU A 152 -2.12 -4.07 5.07
CA LEU A 152 -3.20 -3.47 4.28
C LEU A 152 -3.26 -1.95 4.47
N LEU A 153 -3.14 -1.47 5.70
CA LEU A 153 -3.10 -0.03 5.99
C LEU A 153 -1.89 0.65 5.35
N ALA A 154 -0.71 0.02 5.36
CA ALA A 154 0.47 0.54 4.69
C ALA A 154 0.28 0.63 3.17
N LEU A 155 -0.31 -0.40 2.55
CA LEU A 155 -0.62 -0.39 1.11
C LEU A 155 -1.63 0.70 0.74
N GLN A 156 -2.69 0.88 1.53
CA GLN A 156 -3.66 1.96 1.33
C GLN A 156 -3.02 3.33 1.43
N LYS A 157 -2.13 3.53 2.41
CA LYS A 157 -1.38 4.78 2.56
C LYS A 157 -0.50 5.05 1.34
N HIS A 158 0.28 4.07 0.89
CA HIS A 158 1.12 4.21 -0.31
C HIS A 158 0.31 4.50 -1.57
N LEU A 159 -0.86 3.86 -1.72
CA LEU A 159 -1.76 4.14 -2.83
C LEU A 159 -2.25 5.59 -2.79
N ALA A 160 -2.70 6.07 -1.62
CA ALA A 160 -3.16 7.44 -1.46
C ALA A 160 -2.02 8.47 -1.70
N GLU A 161 -0.81 8.19 -1.21
CA GLU A 161 0.38 9.03 -1.47
C GLU A 161 0.74 9.07 -2.96
N SER A 162 0.67 7.92 -3.64
CA SER A 162 0.90 7.83 -5.09
C SER A 162 -0.15 8.61 -5.89
N GLN A 163 -1.44 8.47 -5.53
CA GLN A 163 -2.52 9.25 -6.15
C GLN A 163 -2.35 10.75 -5.92
N LEU A 164 -1.97 11.16 -4.71
CA LEU A 164 -1.69 12.56 -4.39
C LEU A 164 -0.48 13.08 -5.17
N ALA A 165 0.58 12.29 -5.30
CA ALA A 165 1.75 12.66 -6.10
C ALA A 165 1.40 12.80 -7.58
N GLN A 166 0.60 11.89 -8.12
CA GLN A 166 0.09 11.97 -9.48
C GLN A 166 -0.76 13.22 -9.71
N LEU A 167 -1.67 13.53 -8.78
CA LEU A 167 -2.48 14.74 -8.83
C LEU A 167 -1.62 16.02 -8.79
N LYS A 168 -0.62 16.07 -7.88
CA LYS A 168 0.33 17.17 -7.80
C LYS A 168 1.18 17.34 -9.08
N ALA A 169 1.52 16.23 -9.74
CA ALA A 169 2.29 16.26 -10.99
C ALA A 169 1.47 16.82 -12.17
N GLN A 170 0.13 16.63 -12.14
CA GLN A 170 -0.78 17.21 -13.15
C GLN A 170 -0.93 18.74 -13.00
N LEU A 171 -0.80 19.26 -11.79
CA LEU A 171 -0.84 20.68 -11.50
C LEU A 171 0.60 21.20 -11.52
N GLN A 172 1.07 21.75 -12.61
CA GLN A 172 2.42 22.35 -12.68
C GLN A 172 2.61 23.43 -11.59
N PRO A 173 3.37 23.18 -10.52
CA PRO A 173 3.44 24.13 -9.40
C PRO A 173 4.00 25.49 -9.83
N HIS A 174 4.98 25.48 -10.71
CA HIS A 174 5.61 26.69 -11.20
C HIS A 174 4.65 27.60 -12.01
N PHE A 175 3.79 26.98 -12.83
CA PHE A 175 2.76 27.73 -13.55
C PHE A 175 1.74 28.38 -12.59
N LEU A 176 1.28 27.61 -11.58
CA LEU A 176 0.35 28.13 -10.57
C LEU A 176 0.93 29.29 -9.79
N PHE A 177 2.16 29.17 -9.27
CA PHE A 177 2.82 30.25 -8.54
C PHE A 177 3.00 31.48 -9.40
N ASN A 178 3.39 31.34 -10.64
CA ASN A 178 3.57 32.46 -11.57
C ASN A 178 2.25 33.13 -11.91
N SER A 179 1.18 32.36 -12.12
CA SER A 179 -0.16 32.90 -12.38
C SER A 179 -0.70 33.67 -11.16
N LEU A 180 -0.55 33.13 -9.95
CA LEU A 180 -0.95 33.80 -8.70
C LEU A 180 -0.16 35.09 -8.46
N ASN A 181 1.15 35.10 -8.75
CA ASN A 181 1.96 36.31 -8.65
C ASN A 181 1.50 37.39 -9.64
N THR A 182 1.16 36.97 -10.89
CA THR A 182 0.61 37.90 -11.89
C THR A 182 -0.74 38.47 -11.45
N ILE A 183 -1.65 37.60 -10.89
CA ILE A 183 -2.93 38.06 -10.33
C ILE A 183 -2.69 39.07 -9.19
N SER A 184 -1.78 38.75 -8.25
CA SER A 184 -1.44 39.65 -7.14
C SER A 184 -0.93 41.00 -7.60
N ALA A 185 -0.08 41.04 -8.64
CA ALA A 185 0.39 42.27 -9.23
C ALA A 185 -0.73 43.09 -9.91
N LEU A 186 -1.62 42.40 -10.63
CA LEU A 186 -2.75 43.04 -11.32
C LEU A 186 -3.80 43.58 -10.32
N MET A 187 -3.98 42.95 -9.15
CA MET A 187 -4.91 43.46 -8.10
C MET A 187 -4.59 44.88 -7.64
N GLN A 188 -3.35 45.34 -7.79
CA GLN A 188 -2.92 46.68 -7.43
C GLN A 188 -3.10 47.71 -8.54
N VAL A 189 -3.24 47.26 -9.81
CA VAL A 189 -3.24 48.12 -11.00
C VAL A 189 -4.56 48.06 -11.77
N ASP A 190 -5.13 46.84 -11.90
CA ASP A 190 -6.35 46.55 -12.67
C ASP A 190 -7.08 45.36 -12.06
N VAL A 191 -8.01 45.68 -11.15
CA VAL A 191 -8.78 44.67 -10.39
C VAL A 191 -9.66 43.81 -11.28
N GLU A 192 -10.27 44.38 -12.34
CA GLU A 192 -11.14 43.63 -13.25
C GLU A 192 -10.34 42.61 -14.07
N ARG A 193 -9.14 42.96 -14.45
CA ARG A 193 -8.21 42.08 -15.18
C ARG A 193 -7.73 40.96 -14.25
N ALA A 194 -7.43 41.28 -12.99
CA ALA A 194 -7.06 40.28 -11.97
C ALA A 194 -8.19 39.27 -11.73
N ASP A 195 -9.44 39.71 -11.62
CA ASP A 195 -10.61 38.85 -11.42
C ASP A 195 -10.85 37.92 -12.62
N ARG A 196 -10.76 38.44 -13.84
CA ARG A 196 -10.84 37.63 -15.07
C ARG A 196 -9.75 36.54 -15.10
N LEU A 197 -8.52 36.89 -14.74
CA LEU A 197 -7.40 35.95 -14.73
C LEU A 197 -7.58 34.87 -13.64
N LEU A 198 -8.07 35.24 -12.47
CA LEU A 198 -8.40 34.30 -11.39
C LEU A 198 -9.49 33.33 -11.80
N THR A 199 -10.56 33.82 -12.45
CA THR A 199 -11.66 32.98 -12.96
C THR A 199 -11.15 31.99 -14.00
N ARG A 200 -10.33 32.43 -14.98
CA ARG A 200 -9.74 31.55 -15.99
C ARG A 200 -8.82 30.49 -15.36
N LEU A 201 -8.04 30.86 -14.34
CA LEU A 201 -7.19 29.92 -13.62
C LEU A 201 -8.05 28.85 -12.89
N ALA A 202 -9.13 29.24 -12.26
CA ALA A 202 -10.06 28.32 -11.61
C ALA A 202 -10.72 27.36 -12.61
N ASP A 203 -11.12 27.88 -13.79
CA ASP A 203 -11.72 27.08 -14.86
C ASP A 203 -10.69 26.09 -15.46
N LEU A 204 -9.45 26.51 -15.70
CA LEU A 204 -8.38 25.61 -16.14
C LEU A 204 -8.14 24.48 -15.15
N LEU A 205 -8.06 24.79 -13.86
CA LEU A 205 -7.84 23.78 -12.82
C LEU A 205 -9.00 22.79 -12.76
N ARG A 206 -10.24 23.27 -12.80
CA ARG A 206 -11.44 22.42 -12.80
C ARG A 206 -11.48 21.50 -14.02
N ALA A 207 -11.26 22.05 -15.22
CA ALA A 207 -11.24 21.29 -16.46
C ALA A 207 -10.09 20.25 -16.48
N SER A 208 -8.90 20.62 -16.01
CA SER A 208 -7.74 19.73 -15.90
C SER A 208 -8.01 18.53 -14.99
N LEU A 209 -8.67 18.76 -13.84
CA LEU A 209 -9.05 17.68 -12.90
C LEU A 209 -10.10 16.74 -13.48
N GLN A 210 -11.06 17.27 -14.23
CA GLN A 210 -12.12 16.45 -14.86
C GLN A 210 -11.61 15.59 -16.01
N THR A 211 -10.72 16.16 -16.84
CA THR A 211 -10.20 15.51 -18.04
C THR A 211 -9.07 14.52 -17.72
N GLY A 212 -8.28 14.79 -16.69
CA GLY A 212 -7.11 13.98 -16.29
C GLY A 212 -7.41 12.53 -15.87
N ALA A 213 -8.69 12.19 -15.62
CA ALA A 213 -9.11 10.84 -15.29
C ALA A 213 -9.26 9.90 -16.52
N ARG A 214 -9.29 10.45 -17.74
CA ARG A 214 -9.45 9.68 -18.98
C ARG A 214 -8.11 9.50 -19.70
N ALA A 215 -7.91 8.33 -20.30
CA ALA A 215 -6.69 8.06 -21.08
C ALA A 215 -6.72 8.78 -22.44
N MET A 216 -7.90 8.91 -23.03
CA MET A 216 -8.16 9.51 -24.33
C MET A 216 -9.26 10.57 -24.23
N THR A 217 -9.20 11.59 -25.07
CA THR A 217 -10.16 12.67 -25.19
C THR A 217 -10.32 13.07 -26.66
N SER A 218 -11.27 13.95 -27.01
CA SER A 218 -11.34 14.54 -28.35
C SER A 218 -10.34 15.70 -28.48
N LEU A 219 -9.89 15.99 -29.70
CA LEU A 219 -9.07 17.17 -29.98
C LEU A 219 -9.81 18.45 -29.53
N ARG A 220 -11.13 18.49 -29.64
CA ARG A 220 -11.98 19.58 -29.16
C ARG A 220 -11.80 19.86 -27.66
N GLU A 221 -11.89 18.81 -26.82
CA GLU A 221 -11.72 18.94 -25.38
C GLU A 221 -10.27 19.33 -25.01
N GLU A 222 -9.28 18.78 -25.71
CA GLU A 222 -7.86 19.12 -25.54
C GLU A 222 -7.58 20.59 -25.89
N LEU A 223 -8.18 21.09 -26.99
CA LEU A 223 -8.07 22.49 -27.40
C LEU A 223 -8.79 23.45 -26.46
N GLN A 224 -9.89 23.05 -25.84
CA GLN A 224 -10.53 23.86 -24.79
C GLN A 224 -9.58 24.11 -23.61
N LEU A 225 -8.93 23.05 -23.11
CA LEU A 225 -7.90 23.19 -22.06
C LEU A 225 -6.74 24.05 -22.52
N LEU A 226 -6.27 23.82 -23.73
CA LEU A 226 -5.16 24.56 -24.32
C LEU A 226 -5.47 26.06 -24.47
N THR A 227 -6.70 26.39 -24.85
CA THR A 227 -7.17 27.78 -24.96
C THR A 227 -7.23 28.48 -23.61
N LEU A 228 -7.73 27.82 -22.56
CA LEU A 228 -7.72 28.38 -21.20
C LEU A 228 -6.27 28.65 -20.71
N TYR A 229 -5.36 27.70 -20.93
CA TYR A 229 -3.95 27.87 -20.61
C TYR A 229 -3.33 29.04 -21.41
N ALA A 230 -3.57 29.09 -22.71
CA ALA A 230 -3.07 30.12 -23.61
C ALA A 230 -3.54 31.52 -23.17
N GLN A 231 -4.79 31.72 -22.85
CA GLN A 231 -5.36 32.99 -22.38
C GLN A 231 -4.69 33.48 -21.07
N ILE A 232 -4.34 32.58 -20.14
CA ILE A 232 -3.63 32.93 -18.94
C ILE A 232 -2.20 33.40 -19.30
N MET A 233 -1.56 32.72 -20.24
CA MET A 233 -0.21 33.06 -20.67
C MET A 233 -0.16 34.38 -21.49
N GLU A 234 -1.17 34.66 -22.32
CA GLU A 234 -1.31 35.94 -23.01
C GLU A 234 -1.43 37.11 -22.03
N GLU A 235 -2.19 36.94 -20.94
CA GLU A 235 -2.28 37.96 -19.90
C GLU A 235 -0.94 38.17 -19.17
N ARG A 236 -0.22 37.09 -18.88
CA ARG A 236 1.10 37.14 -18.23
C ARG A 236 2.14 37.82 -19.12
N PHE A 237 2.12 37.57 -20.42
CA PHE A 237 3.04 38.10 -21.40
C PHE A 237 2.44 39.21 -22.32
N ALA A 238 1.50 39.98 -21.75
CA ALA A 238 0.75 40.99 -22.48
C ALA A 238 1.63 41.85 -23.41
N GLY A 239 1.25 41.91 -24.69
CA GLY A 239 1.98 42.64 -25.73
C GLY A 239 3.24 41.97 -26.27
N ARG A 240 3.62 40.79 -25.74
CA ARG A 240 4.81 40.04 -26.13
C ARG A 240 4.51 38.73 -26.86
N VAL A 241 3.26 38.31 -26.92
CA VAL A 241 2.85 37.09 -27.60
C VAL A 241 1.56 37.33 -28.40
N ALA A 242 1.49 36.74 -29.58
CA ALA A 242 0.28 36.61 -30.38
C ALA A 242 0.03 35.14 -30.69
N LEU A 243 -1.22 34.70 -30.47
CA LEU A 243 -1.65 33.31 -30.73
C LEU A 243 -2.48 33.26 -32.01
N VAL A 244 -2.16 32.33 -32.89
CA VAL A 244 -2.86 32.10 -34.16
C VAL A 244 -3.32 30.62 -34.17
N TRP A 245 -4.62 30.42 -34.35
CA TRP A 245 -5.25 29.10 -34.34
C TRP A 245 -5.80 28.77 -35.70
N ASN A 246 -5.29 27.73 -36.35
CA ASN A 246 -5.73 27.24 -37.66
C ASN A 246 -6.20 25.79 -37.51
N ILE A 247 -7.42 25.62 -37.01
CA ILE A 247 -7.98 24.32 -36.63
C ILE A 247 -9.26 24.09 -37.43
N PRO A 248 -9.25 23.27 -38.47
CA PRO A 248 -10.46 22.91 -39.21
C PRO A 248 -11.42 22.05 -38.35
N ASP A 249 -12.73 22.30 -38.48
CA ASP A 249 -13.75 21.62 -37.71
C ASP A 249 -13.71 20.09 -37.87
N GLU A 250 -13.29 19.62 -39.03
CA GLU A 250 -13.17 18.19 -39.37
C GLU A 250 -12.10 17.45 -38.51
N THR A 251 -11.19 18.19 -37.86
CA THR A 251 -10.17 17.62 -36.99
C THR A 251 -10.60 17.48 -35.54
N LEU A 252 -11.63 18.19 -35.12
CA LEU A 252 -12.04 18.37 -33.72
C LEU A 252 -12.49 17.10 -33.00
N ASP A 253 -13.05 16.16 -33.74
CA ASP A 253 -13.57 14.91 -33.18
C ASP A 253 -12.52 13.78 -33.16
N ALA A 254 -11.28 14.08 -33.60
CA ALA A 254 -10.19 13.11 -33.55
C ALA A 254 -9.84 12.75 -32.09
N ALA A 255 -9.68 11.45 -31.83
CA ALA A 255 -9.29 10.97 -30.51
C ALA A 255 -7.78 11.18 -30.28
N VAL A 256 -7.43 11.85 -29.19
CA VAL A 256 -6.05 12.13 -28.79
C VAL A 256 -5.80 11.73 -27.35
N PRO A 257 -4.59 11.37 -26.96
CA PRO A 257 -4.24 11.17 -25.56
C PRO A 257 -4.45 12.47 -24.75
N THR A 258 -5.08 12.36 -23.59
CA THR A 258 -5.40 13.51 -22.73
C THR A 258 -4.15 14.29 -22.31
N MET A 259 -4.20 15.62 -22.28
CA MET A 259 -3.09 16.51 -21.92
C MET A 259 -1.81 16.29 -22.76
N LEU A 260 -1.97 16.02 -24.05
CA LEU A 260 -0.86 15.82 -24.98
C LEU A 260 -0.33 17.13 -25.56
N LEU A 261 -1.22 18.08 -25.87
CA LEU A 261 -0.85 19.35 -26.51
C LEU A 261 -0.33 20.39 -25.53
N GLN A 262 -0.74 20.33 -24.27
CA GLN A 262 -0.33 21.29 -23.25
C GLN A 262 1.20 21.36 -23.09
N PRO A 263 1.97 20.24 -22.96
CA PRO A 263 3.44 20.31 -22.88
C PRO A 263 4.11 20.92 -24.11
N LEU A 264 3.49 20.82 -25.29
CA LEU A 264 3.99 21.41 -26.51
C LEU A 264 3.84 22.93 -26.48
N LEU A 265 2.66 23.43 -26.08
CA LEU A 265 2.42 24.86 -25.94
C LEU A 265 3.25 25.46 -24.81
N GLU A 266 3.39 24.78 -23.68
CA GLU A 266 4.29 25.18 -22.60
C GLU A 266 5.75 25.34 -23.08
N ASN A 267 6.20 24.38 -23.89
CA ASN A 267 7.54 24.45 -24.49
C ASN A 267 7.71 25.69 -25.39
N ALA A 268 6.68 26.01 -26.16
CA ALA A 268 6.69 27.21 -27.02
C ALA A 268 6.75 28.51 -26.19
N PHE A 269 6.00 28.61 -25.09
CA PHE A 269 6.11 29.76 -24.18
C PHE A 269 7.48 29.85 -23.50
N LYS A 270 7.95 28.75 -22.93
CA LYS A 270 9.19 28.68 -22.14
C LYS A 270 10.43 28.99 -23.00
N HIS A 271 10.52 28.46 -24.21
CA HIS A 271 11.69 28.56 -25.06
C HIS A 271 11.57 29.66 -26.13
N GLY A 272 10.33 30.07 -26.46
CA GLY A 272 10.07 31.21 -27.33
C GLY A 272 9.89 32.50 -26.54
N VAL A 273 8.73 32.67 -25.89
CA VAL A 273 8.29 33.96 -25.30
C VAL A 273 9.14 34.38 -24.09
N GLU A 274 9.46 33.46 -23.16
CA GLU A 274 10.24 33.81 -21.96
C GLU A 274 11.68 34.24 -22.30
N ARG A 275 12.26 33.69 -23.35
CA ARG A 275 13.64 33.95 -23.75
C ARG A 275 13.78 35.08 -24.76
N SER A 276 12.72 35.43 -25.48
CA SER A 276 12.75 36.52 -26.47
C SER A 276 12.52 37.87 -25.81
N ARG A 277 13.18 38.90 -26.33
CA ARG A 277 12.88 40.33 -26.05
C ARG A 277 11.91 40.93 -27.05
N GLU A 278 11.79 40.30 -28.21
CA GLU A 278 10.91 40.68 -29.31
C GLU A 278 9.54 39.98 -29.14
N PRO A 279 8.45 40.56 -29.70
CA PRO A 279 7.16 39.88 -29.76
C PRO A 279 7.26 38.54 -30.51
N VAL A 280 6.65 37.49 -29.96
CA VAL A 280 6.65 36.12 -30.51
C VAL A 280 5.26 35.76 -30.99
N THR A 281 5.15 35.20 -32.18
CA THR A 281 3.91 34.60 -32.67
C THR A 281 3.97 33.08 -32.43
N ILE A 282 2.99 32.55 -31.71
CA ILE A 282 2.79 31.10 -31.58
C ILE A 282 1.59 30.69 -32.45
N ARG A 283 1.84 29.82 -33.43
CA ARG A 283 0.83 29.30 -34.32
C ARG A 283 0.52 27.87 -33.97
N ILE A 284 -0.76 27.55 -33.87
CA ILE A 284 -1.28 26.21 -33.58
C ILE A 284 -2.09 25.79 -34.83
N ASP A 285 -1.59 24.79 -35.52
CA ASP A 285 -2.19 24.27 -36.76
C ASP A 285 -2.60 22.81 -36.52
N ALA A 286 -3.80 22.42 -36.97
CA ALA A 286 -4.22 21.01 -37.03
C ALA A 286 -4.68 20.69 -38.45
N GLN A 287 -4.28 19.53 -38.96
CA GLN A 287 -4.70 19.03 -40.26
C GLN A 287 -4.87 17.54 -40.23
N ARG A 288 -5.80 17.04 -40.99
CA ARG A 288 -6.00 15.57 -41.13
C ARG A 288 -5.64 15.20 -42.57
N PHE A 289 -4.66 14.31 -42.71
CA PHE A 289 -4.31 13.69 -43.97
C PHE A 289 -4.58 12.19 -43.85
N ASP A 290 -5.48 11.68 -44.65
CA ASP A 290 -5.96 10.30 -44.59
C ASP A 290 -6.38 9.94 -43.15
N ASP A 291 -5.74 8.94 -42.56
CA ASP A 291 -6.01 8.45 -41.22
C ASP A 291 -5.02 8.99 -40.16
N VAL A 292 -4.33 10.10 -40.45
CA VAL A 292 -3.36 10.71 -39.53
C VAL A 292 -3.72 12.16 -39.23
N LEU A 293 -3.84 12.46 -37.94
CA LEU A 293 -3.94 13.83 -37.42
C LEU A 293 -2.53 14.40 -37.24
N HIS A 294 -2.28 15.52 -37.90
CA HIS A 294 -1.07 16.33 -37.73
C HIS A 294 -1.41 17.56 -36.90
N VAL A 295 -0.70 17.77 -35.80
CA VAL A 295 -0.77 19.01 -35.03
C VAL A 295 0.60 19.62 -34.94
N THR A 296 0.70 20.90 -35.28
CA THR A 296 1.95 21.66 -35.24
C THR A 296 1.80 22.86 -34.32
N ILE A 297 2.69 23.02 -33.37
CA ILE A 297 2.82 24.24 -32.56
C ILE A 297 4.16 24.89 -32.90
N HIS A 298 4.08 26.00 -33.60
CA HIS A 298 5.23 26.77 -34.08
C HIS A 298 5.38 28.04 -33.25
N ASN A 299 6.58 28.39 -32.84
CA ASN A 299 6.91 29.67 -32.21
C ASN A 299 7.99 30.40 -32.97
N SER A 300 7.68 31.63 -33.38
CA SER A 300 8.62 32.48 -34.13
C SER A 300 9.80 32.95 -33.27
N GLY A 301 10.95 33.21 -33.89
CA GLY A 301 12.11 33.79 -33.23
C GLY A 301 12.87 32.86 -32.27
N ALA A 302 12.44 31.63 -32.06
CA ALA A 302 13.17 30.65 -31.27
C ALA A 302 14.25 29.95 -32.11
N MET A 303 15.35 29.58 -31.47
CA MET A 303 16.40 28.77 -32.08
C MET A 303 16.53 27.44 -31.35
N LEU A 304 16.59 26.37 -32.11
CA LEU A 304 16.81 25.04 -31.56
C LEU A 304 18.31 24.87 -31.25
N ALA A 305 18.64 24.32 -30.07
CA ALA A 305 20.03 23.98 -29.76
C ALA A 305 20.55 22.88 -30.70
N ALA A 306 21.86 22.86 -30.98
CA ALA A 306 22.47 21.83 -31.83
C ALA A 306 22.19 20.39 -31.41
N THR A 307 22.00 20.18 -30.11
CA THR A 307 21.51 18.91 -29.51
C THR A 307 20.31 19.25 -28.63
N PRO A 308 19.09 19.21 -29.16
CA PRO A 308 17.90 19.55 -28.37
C PRO A 308 17.63 18.49 -27.33
N GLU A 309 17.88 18.80 -26.08
CA GLU A 309 17.38 17.97 -24.97
C GLU A 309 15.89 18.23 -24.81
N LEU A 310 15.09 17.16 -25.02
CA LEU A 310 13.68 17.20 -24.76
C LEU A 310 13.46 17.39 -23.24
N GLY A 311 12.79 18.47 -22.87
CA GLY A 311 12.35 18.65 -21.49
C GLY A 311 11.46 17.50 -21.02
N ILE A 312 11.31 17.35 -19.71
CA ILE A 312 10.56 16.27 -19.08
C ILE A 312 9.15 16.11 -19.68
N GLY A 313 8.44 17.21 -19.94
CA GLY A 313 7.08 17.18 -20.50
C GLY A 313 7.04 16.57 -21.89
N LEU A 314 7.89 17.00 -22.81
CA LEU A 314 7.93 16.47 -24.18
C LEU A 314 8.43 15.03 -24.22
N ARG A 315 9.37 14.66 -23.36
CA ARG A 315 9.84 13.27 -23.24
C ARG A 315 8.70 12.36 -22.79
N ASN A 316 7.97 12.74 -21.75
CA ASN A 316 6.83 11.98 -21.26
C ASN A 316 5.73 11.85 -22.34
N SER A 317 5.46 12.93 -23.10
CA SER A 317 4.53 12.90 -24.23
C SER A 317 4.98 11.90 -25.31
N ARG A 318 6.27 11.87 -25.65
CA ARG A 318 6.83 10.92 -26.62
C ARG A 318 6.75 9.48 -26.14
N GLU A 319 7.14 9.22 -24.90
CA GLU A 319 7.05 7.89 -24.29
C GLU A 319 5.60 7.38 -24.25
N ARG A 320 4.64 8.25 -23.90
CA ARG A 320 3.22 7.93 -23.89
C ARG A 320 2.68 7.61 -25.28
N LEU A 321 3.06 8.37 -26.30
CA LEU A 321 2.70 8.08 -27.69
C LEU A 321 3.26 6.73 -28.15
N ALA A 322 4.51 6.43 -27.81
CA ALA A 322 5.12 5.15 -28.12
C ALA A 322 4.41 3.96 -27.44
N LEU A 323 3.93 4.14 -26.21
CA LEU A 323 3.15 3.11 -25.50
C LEU A 323 1.78 2.86 -26.13
N ILE A 324 1.09 3.92 -26.59
CA ILE A 324 -0.28 3.81 -27.13
C ILE A 324 -0.26 3.38 -28.61
N TYR A 325 0.62 3.96 -29.43
CA TYR A 325 0.59 3.83 -30.88
C TYR A 325 1.82 3.10 -31.47
N GLY A 326 2.83 2.83 -30.65
CA GLY A 326 4.11 2.27 -31.12
C GLY A 326 4.82 3.22 -32.05
N GLN A 327 5.27 2.72 -33.22
CA GLN A 327 5.96 3.49 -34.26
C GLN A 327 5.01 4.32 -35.17
N ARG A 328 3.69 4.21 -34.97
CA ARG A 328 2.70 4.89 -35.84
C ARG A 328 2.43 6.34 -35.45
N ALA A 329 2.91 6.78 -34.28
CA ALA A 329 2.83 8.18 -33.86
C ALA A 329 4.24 8.75 -33.72
N SER A 330 4.38 10.04 -33.99
CA SER A 330 5.66 10.76 -33.81
C SER A 330 5.45 12.10 -33.13
N LEU A 331 6.46 12.52 -32.35
CA LEU A 331 6.58 13.85 -31.78
C LEU A 331 8.03 14.33 -32.02
N GLU A 332 8.18 15.39 -32.80
CA GLU A 332 9.47 15.91 -33.19
C GLU A 332 9.56 17.43 -32.98
N LEU A 333 10.77 17.93 -32.67
CA LEU A 333 11.09 19.33 -32.69
C LEU A 333 11.94 19.59 -33.92
N ALA A 334 11.53 20.55 -34.74
CA ALA A 334 12.23 20.95 -35.95
C ALA A 334 12.52 22.43 -35.91
N GLN A 335 13.70 22.82 -36.44
CA GLN A 335 14.00 24.20 -36.73
C GLN A 335 13.36 24.56 -38.08
N ASP A 336 12.52 25.58 -38.09
CA ASP A 336 11.97 26.19 -39.32
C ASP A 336 12.68 27.49 -39.63
N GLU A 337 12.38 28.12 -40.78
CA GLU A 337 13.07 29.34 -41.27
C GLU A 337 12.97 30.51 -40.28
N ASP A 338 11.84 30.65 -39.60
CA ASP A 338 11.53 31.75 -38.69
C ASP A 338 11.36 31.35 -37.21
N GLY A 339 11.60 30.06 -36.87
CA GLY A 339 11.43 29.61 -35.49
C GLY A 339 11.53 28.12 -35.29
N VAL A 340 10.91 27.63 -34.25
CA VAL A 340 10.89 26.18 -33.84
C VAL A 340 9.47 25.64 -33.90
N ALA A 341 9.29 24.49 -34.54
CA ALA A 341 8.04 23.77 -34.60
C ALA A 341 8.10 22.47 -33.80
N ALA A 342 7.09 22.24 -32.93
CA ALA A 342 6.78 20.94 -32.38
C ALA A 342 5.74 20.27 -33.27
N ARG A 343 6.12 19.19 -33.95
CA ARG A 343 5.28 18.46 -34.91
C ARG A 343 4.83 17.15 -34.32
N LEU A 344 3.54 16.93 -34.30
CA LEU A 344 2.90 15.76 -33.76
C LEU A 344 2.10 15.06 -34.86
N ALA A 345 2.30 13.75 -35.05
CA ALA A 345 1.50 12.95 -35.97
C ALA A 345 0.89 11.77 -35.17
N ILE A 346 -0.43 11.61 -35.24
CA ILE A 346 -1.18 10.60 -34.50
C ILE A 346 -2.14 9.90 -35.46
N PRO A 347 -2.19 8.54 -35.49
CA PRO A 347 -3.20 7.85 -36.28
C PRO A 347 -4.59 8.13 -35.70
N CYS A 348 -5.52 8.53 -36.57
CA CYS A 348 -6.93 8.62 -36.22
C CYS A 348 -7.45 7.19 -36.06
N ALA A 349 -7.98 6.84 -34.89
CA ALA A 349 -8.70 5.59 -34.76
C ALA A 349 -9.94 5.65 -35.68
N GLN A 350 -10.08 4.67 -36.58
CA GLN A 350 -11.36 4.49 -37.27
C GLN A 350 -12.42 4.18 -36.20
N SER A 351 -13.42 5.04 -36.11
CA SER A 351 -14.60 4.85 -35.24
C SER A 351 -15.39 3.62 -35.65
#